data_7e458ee8a106d95b160c8ccc31c25c4b
#
_entry.id   7e458ee8a106d95b160c8ccc31c25c4b
#
_cell.length_a   1.000
_cell.length_b   1.000
_cell.length_c   1.000
_cell.angle_alpha   90.00
_cell.angle_beta   90.00
_cell.angle_gamma   90.00
#
_symmetry.space_group_name_H-M   'P 1'
#
loop_
_entity.id
_entity.type
_entity.pdbx_description
1 polymer ?
#
loop_
_entity_poly.entity_id
_entity_poly.type
_entity_poly.pdbx_seq_one_letter_code
_entity_poly.pdbx_strand_id
1 'polypeptide(L)'
;MDWAEVQQRQEAGTLHEQAGRCMDCGVPFCHQGCPLGNLIPEWNDLVWRDRWDEASERMHATNNFPEFTGRVCPAPCESSCVLGINQEPVTIKQVEYAIGEKAFDDDLIKPYVPQRLVGKTIAVVGSGPAGLAAAQQLTQGGFTVAVYERDDRIGGLLRYGIPDFKLEKSVLERRLEIMRQEGTKFRPGVEIGTDITWDALRRRYDAVIVATGATRPRELAIPGRELAGIHYAMDFLVRANHLVAEDHVPDPIDARGKHVIVLGGGDTGSDCIGTALRQGAASVTSLAIGRKPPVDRADEEPWPMMPRVFEVSTSHEEGGERMYLASTVEFVGQDGRVTGLRVAETEYREDGSRGPVAGTEKVLPADLILLALGFTGNESRELTEQLPVALDSRDNVARDETYMTAVDGVFSCGDAGRGQSLVVWAIAEGRACAAHVERHLTGQTRLPEPVTPSERAIDLSL
;
A
#
# COMPACT_ATOMS: atom_id res chain seq x y z
N MET A 1 13.98 -19.34 9.20
CA MET A 1 13.00 -18.90 8.18
C MET A 1 13.77 -18.26 7.05
N ASP A 2 13.36 -18.44 5.82
CA ASP A 2 13.94 -17.79 4.65
C ASP A 2 13.14 -16.50 4.28
N TRP A 3 13.54 -15.85 3.20
CA TRP A 3 12.90 -14.64 2.71
C TRP A 3 12.01 -14.88 1.49
N ALA A 4 11.83 -16.16 1.10
CA ALA A 4 10.97 -16.53 -0.03
C ALA A 4 9.52 -16.16 0.25
N GLU A 5 8.77 -15.87 -0.82
CA GLU A 5 7.38 -15.49 -0.73
C GLU A 5 6.53 -16.61 -0.10
N VAL A 6 5.77 -16.26 0.93
CA VAL A 6 4.94 -17.23 1.68
C VAL A 6 3.64 -17.54 0.96
N GLN A 7 3.18 -16.65 0.06
CA GLN A 7 1.96 -16.88 -0.70
C GLN A 7 2.20 -17.91 -1.77
N GLN A 8 1.38 -18.96 -1.75
CA GLN A 8 1.45 -20.04 -2.75
C GLN A 8 0.23 -20.00 -3.65
N ARG A 9 0.42 -20.39 -4.92
CA ARG A 9 -0.71 -20.60 -5.83
C ARG A 9 -1.54 -21.75 -5.33
N GLN A 10 -2.85 -21.58 -5.33
CA GLN A 10 -3.77 -22.68 -5.10
C GLN A 10 -3.68 -23.69 -6.25
N GLU A 11 -3.99 -24.95 -5.95
CA GLU A 11 -4.11 -25.98 -6.98
C GLU A 11 -5.19 -25.61 -8.01
N ALA A 12 -4.98 -25.98 -9.28
CA ALA A 12 -5.87 -25.63 -10.37
C ALA A 12 -7.32 -26.08 -10.14
N GLY A 13 -7.53 -27.27 -9.51
CA GLY A 13 -8.86 -27.77 -9.16
C GLY A 13 -9.57 -26.85 -8.16
N THR A 14 -8.89 -26.43 -7.10
CA THR A 14 -9.43 -25.52 -6.09
C THR A 14 -9.76 -24.15 -6.69
N LEU A 15 -8.89 -23.62 -7.54
CA LEU A 15 -9.15 -22.33 -8.24
C LEU A 15 -10.38 -22.43 -9.13
N HIS A 16 -10.51 -23.50 -9.89
CA HIS A 16 -11.65 -23.76 -10.75
C HIS A 16 -12.96 -23.86 -9.93
N GLU A 17 -12.95 -24.59 -8.81
CA GLU A 17 -14.09 -24.67 -7.90
C GLU A 17 -14.45 -23.30 -7.32
N GLN A 18 -13.47 -22.52 -6.86
CA GLN A 18 -13.71 -21.19 -6.29
C GLN A 18 -14.25 -20.22 -7.35
N ALA A 19 -13.70 -20.19 -8.54
CA ALA A 19 -14.20 -19.39 -9.64
C ALA A 19 -15.63 -19.77 -10.03
N GLY A 20 -15.95 -21.08 -10.08
CA GLY A 20 -17.27 -21.61 -10.37
C GLY A 20 -18.33 -21.33 -9.28
N ARG A 21 -17.93 -20.96 -8.06
CA ARG A 21 -18.87 -20.51 -7.00
C ARG A 21 -19.43 -19.12 -7.26
N CYS A 22 -18.82 -18.34 -8.18
CA CYS A 22 -19.31 -17.03 -8.51
C CYS A 22 -20.73 -17.10 -9.10
N MET A 23 -21.67 -16.36 -8.51
CA MET A 23 -23.08 -16.39 -8.90
C MET A 23 -23.40 -15.48 -10.09
N ASP A 24 -22.42 -14.81 -10.66
CA ASP A 24 -22.62 -13.82 -11.73
C ASP A 24 -23.76 -12.84 -11.41
N CYS A 25 -23.65 -12.15 -10.29
CA CYS A 25 -24.69 -11.29 -9.75
C CYS A 25 -25.00 -10.14 -10.72
N GLY A 26 -26.30 -9.92 -11.05
CA GLY A 26 -26.74 -8.81 -11.90
C GLY A 26 -26.42 -7.42 -11.31
N VAL A 27 -26.21 -7.33 -9.98
CA VAL A 27 -25.62 -6.19 -9.28
C VAL A 27 -24.40 -6.72 -8.51
N PRO A 28 -23.21 -6.67 -9.10
CA PRO A 28 -22.01 -7.26 -8.49
C PRO A 28 -21.41 -6.34 -7.42
N PHE A 29 -21.77 -6.54 -6.16
CA PHE A 29 -21.24 -5.75 -5.04
C PHE A 29 -19.72 -5.84 -4.91
N CYS A 30 -19.10 -6.92 -5.38
CA CYS A 30 -17.65 -7.04 -5.45
C CYS A 30 -17.00 -5.96 -6.34
N HIS A 31 -17.67 -5.46 -7.39
CA HIS A 31 -17.21 -4.29 -8.17
C HIS A 31 -17.22 -3.02 -7.32
N GLN A 32 -18.27 -2.82 -6.53
CA GLN A 32 -18.40 -1.62 -5.66
C GLN A 32 -17.44 -1.66 -4.48
N GLY A 33 -17.13 -2.85 -3.99
CA GLY A 33 -16.13 -3.07 -2.95
C GLY A 33 -14.69 -2.88 -3.46
N CYS A 34 -14.49 -2.90 -4.78
CA CYS A 34 -13.16 -2.72 -5.40
C CYS A 34 -13.02 -1.30 -5.97
N PRO A 35 -12.10 -0.47 -5.47
CA PRO A 35 -11.85 0.88 -6.01
C PRO A 35 -11.50 0.92 -7.50
N LEU A 36 -10.94 -0.17 -8.03
CA LEU A 36 -10.64 -0.31 -9.46
C LEU A 36 -11.87 -0.65 -10.30
N GLY A 37 -13.00 -1.04 -9.66
CA GLY A 37 -14.17 -1.52 -10.37
C GLY A 37 -13.88 -2.79 -11.17
N ASN A 38 -13.10 -3.70 -10.60
CA ASN A 38 -12.64 -4.92 -11.26
C ASN A 38 -13.82 -5.79 -11.75
N LEU A 39 -13.73 -6.30 -12.97
CA LEU A 39 -14.75 -7.12 -13.65
C LEU A 39 -14.73 -8.56 -13.12
N ILE A 40 -14.97 -8.71 -11.81
CA ILE A 40 -14.77 -9.94 -11.06
C ILE A 40 -15.64 -11.11 -11.53
N PRO A 41 -16.96 -10.95 -11.77
CA PRO A 41 -17.78 -12.04 -12.30
C PRO A 41 -17.29 -12.56 -13.65
N GLU A 42 -16.91 -11.65 -14.56
CA GLU A 42 -16.45 -12.01 -15.90
C GLU A 42 -15.16 -12.84 -15.84
N TRP A 43 -14.17 -12.42 -15.09
CA TRP A 43 -12.94 -13.21 -15.01
C TRP A 43 -13.11 -14.54 -14.26
N ASN A 44 -14.01 -14.60 -13.26
CA ASN A 44 -14.33 -15.86 -12.59
C ASN A 44 -14.97 -16.87 -13.57
N ASP A 45 -15.93 -16.43 -14.41
CA ASP A 45 -16.52 -17.28 -15.44
C ASP A 45 -15.47 -17.76 -16.45
N LEU A 46 -14.56 -16.87 -16.85
CA LEU A 46 -13.49 -17.21 -17.78
C LEU A 46 -12.50 -18.21 -17.20
N VAL A 47 -12.09 -18.06 -15.91
CA VAL A 47 -11.23 -19.03 -15.22
C VAL A 47 -11.95 -20.37 -15.07
N TRP A 48 -13.23 -20.36 -14.70
CA TRP A 48 -14.03 -21.58 -14.60
C TRP A 48 -14.15 -22.32 -15.93
N ARG A 49 -14.07 -21.61 -17.08
CA ARG A 49 -14.08 -22.18 -18.43
C ARG A 49 -12.69 -22.42 -19.01
N ASP A 50 -11.62 -22.31 -18.23
CA ASP A 50 -10.23 -22.45 -18.66
C ASP A 50 -9.80 -21.46 -19.78
N ARG A 51 -10.46 -20.27 -19.85
CA ARG A 51 -10.17 -19.20 -20.83
C ARG A 51 -9.24 -18.15 -20.21
N TRP A 52 -8.01 -18.55 -19.90
CA TRP A 52 -7.07 -17.74 -19.12
C TRP A 52 -6.55 -16.50 -19.83
N ASP A 53 -6.39 -16.53 -21.13
CA ASP A 53 -6.03 -15.40 -21.99
C ASP A 53 -7.07 -14.28 -21.88
N GLU A 54 -8.34 -14.61 -22.06
CA GLU A 54 -9.45 -13.67 -21.95
C GLU A 54 -9.66 -13.19 -20.49
N ALA A 55 -9.44 -14.05 -19.50
CA ALA A 55 -9.43 -13.65 -18.09
C ALA A 55 -8.35 -12.61 -17.82
N SER A 56 -7.15 -12.78 -18.37
CA SER A 56 -6.07 -11.79 -18.30
C SER A 56 -6.45 -10.46 -18.96
N GLU A 57 -7.06 -10.47 -20.14
CA GLU A 57 -7.53 -9.25 -20.80
C GLU A 57 -8.56 -8.50 -19.95
N ARG A 58 -9.56 -9.22 -19.42
CA ARG A 58 -10.60 -8.62 -18.57
C ARG A 58 -10.03 -8.02 -17.29
N MET A 59 -9.06 -8.68 -16.68
CA MET A 59 -8.39 -8.20 -15.49
C MET A 59 -7.59 -6.93 -15.76
N HIS A 60 -6.77 -6.92 -16.82
CA HIS A 60 -5.95 -5.76 -17.16
C HIS A 60 -6.76 -4.57 -17.70
N ALA A 61 -8.01 -4.76 -18.09
CA ALA A 61 -8.90 -3.66 -18.48
C ALA A 61 -9.14 -2.68 -17.33
N THR A 62 -9.17 -3.17 -16.09
CA THR A 62 -9.44 -2.37 -14.88
C THR A 62 -8.26 -2.27 -13.94
N ASN A 63 -7.34 -3.22 -13.93
CA ASN A 63 -6.18 -3.25 -13.04
C ASN A 63 -4.87 -3.33 -13.80
N ASN A 64 -3.97 -2.36 -13.60
CA ASN A 64 -2.65 -2.37 -14.21
C ASN A 64 -1.73 -3.46 -13.65
N PHE A 65 -1.90 -3.83 -12.39
CA PHE A 65 -0.93 -4.62 -11.62
C PHE A 65 -1.60 -5.72 -10.78
N PRO A 66 -2.28 -6.69 -11.42
CA PRO A 66 -2.95 -7.77 -10.68
C PRO A 66 -1.97 -8.65 -9.90
N GLU A 67 -0.71 -8.73 -10.32
CA GLU A 67 0.34 -9.42 -9.60
C GLU A 67 0.70 -8.76 -8.25
N PHE A 68 0.49 -7.43 -8.11
CA PHE A 68 0.67 -6.74 -6.84
C PHE A 68 -0.58 -6.85 -5.96
N THR A 69 -1.75 -6.55 -6.52
CA THR A 69 -3.01 -6.58 -5.77
C THR A 69 -3.38 -7.98 -5.34
N GLY A 70 -3.16 -8.99 -6.16
CA GLY A 70 -3.35 -10.40 -5.81
C GLY A 70 -2.48 -10.87 -4.63
N ARG A 71 -1.38 -10.16 -4.32
CA ARG A 71 -0.52 -10.44 -3.18
C ARG A 71 -0.86 -9.61 -1.94
N VAL A 72 -0.95 -8.30 -2.10
CA VAL A 72 -0.92 -7.37 -0.96
C VAL A 72 -2.21 -6.58 -0.75
N CYS A 73 -3.24 -6.75 -1.59
CA CYS A 73 -4.55 -6.15 -1.36
C CYS A 73 -5.29 -6.91 -0.24
N PRO A 74 -5.95 -6.22 0.71
CA PRO A 74 -6.77 -6.88 1.73
C PRO A 74 -8.10 -7.41 1.19
N ALA A 75 -8.36 -7.29 -0.12
CA ALA A 75 -9.51 -7.84 -0.85
C ALA A 75 -10.89 -7.36 -0.33
N PRO A 76 -11.18 -6.05 -0.29
CA PRO A 76 -12.50 -5.56 0.09
C PRO A 76 -13.62 -6.09 -0.81
N CYS A 77 -13.30 -6.54 -2.01
CA CYS A 77 -14.20 -7.23 -2.92
C CYS A 77 -14.73 -8.56 -2.35
N GLU A 78 -13.92 -9.31 -1.59
CA GLU A 78 -14.35 -10.54 -0.91
C GLU A 78 -15.34 -10.22 0.20
N SER A 79 -15.07 -9.18 1.00
CA SER A 79 -15.98 -8.71 2.05
C SER A 79 -17.34 -8.25 1.50
N SER A 80 -17.37 -7.78 0.25
CA SER A 80 -18.58 -7.35 -0.46
C SER A 80 -19.20 -8.45 -1.33
N CYS A 81 -18.62 -9.64 -1.38
CA CYS A 81 -19.18 -10.77 -2.13
C CYS A 81 -20.55 -11.18 -1.56
N VAL A 82 -21.57 -11.30 -2.42
CA VAL A 82 -22.93 -11.67 -2.02
C VAL A 82 -22.96 -13.04 -1.34
N LEU A 83 -22.11 -13.98 -1.73
CA LEU A 83 -21.99 -15.28 -1.03
C LEU A 83 -21.58 -15.10 0.43
N GLY A 84 -20.79 -14.06 0.75
CA GLY A 84 -20.35 -13.76 2.12
C GLY A 84 -21.46 -13.42 3.11
N ILE A 85 -22.73 -13.29 2.66
CA ILE A 85 -23.88 -13.05 3.54
C ILE A 85 -24.19 -14.31 4.36
N ASN A 86 -24.06 -15.49 3.78
CA ASN A 86 -24.46 -16.76 4.42
C ASN A 86 -23.51 -17.94 4.18
N GLN A 87 -22.42 -17.70 3.49
CA GLN A 87 -21.36 -18.67 3.18
C GLN A 87 -20.01 -17.95 3.15
N GLU A 88 -18.90 -18.69 3.01
CA GLU A 88 -17.62 -18.09 2.71
C GLU A 88 -17.64 -17.42 1.32
N PRO A 89 -17.12 -16.20 1.17
CA PRO A 89 -17.03 -15.55 -0.13
C PRO A 89 -16.18 -16.36 -1.12
N VAL A 90 -16.28 -16.03 -2.41
CA VAL A 90 -15.30 -16.51 -3.40
C VAL A 90 -13.93 -15.97 -3.02
N THR A 91 -12.88 -16.78 -3.12
CA THR A 91 -11.49 -16.35 -2.89
C THR A 91 -10.98 -15.53 -4.08
N ILE A 92 -11.58 -14.35 -4.26
CA ILE A 92 -11.39 -13.48 -5.43
C ILE A 92 -9.92 -13.10 -5.60
N LYS A 93 -9.24 -12.77 -4.49
CA LYS A 93 -7.83 -12.41 -4.49
C LYS A 93 -6.93 -13.55 -4.97
N GLN A 94 -7.25 -14.80 -4.63
CA GLN A 94 -6.50 -15.96 -5.10
C GLN A 94 -6.72 -16.23 -6.60
N VAL A 95 -7.93 -15.98 -7.10
CA VAL A 95 -8.21 -16.06 -8.54
C VAL A 95 -7.46 -14.95 -9.27
N GLU A 96 -7.49 -13.70 -8.77
CA GLU A 96 -6.72 -12.58 -9.30
C GLU A 96 -5.22 -12.88 -9.34
N TYR A 97 -4.67 -13.39 -8.24
CA TYR A 97 -3.27 -13.80 -8.13
C TYR A 97 -2.92 -14.84 -9.21
N ALA A 98 -3.76 -15.88 -9.36
CA ALA A 98 -3.52 -16.95 -10.33
C ALA A 98 -3.58 -16.45 -11.78
N ILE A 99 -4.53 -15.57 -12.12
CA ILE A 99 -4.61 -14.96 -13.45
C ILE A 99 -3.35 -14.13 -13.72
N GLY A 100 -2.95 -13.27 -12.78
CA GLY A 100 -1.76 -12.42 -12.92
C GLY A 100 -0.49 -13.23 -13.14
N GLU A 101 -0.28 -14.28 -12.33
CA GLU A 101 0.90 -15.14 -12.47
C GLU A 101 0.89 -15.93 -13.78
N LYS A 102 -0.25 -16.55 -14.09
CA LYS A 102 -0.38 -17.31 -15.34
C LYS A 102 -0.18 -16.43 -16.56
N ALA A 103 -0.64 -15.18 -16.51
CA ALA A 103 -0.44 -14.23 -17.59
C ALA A 103 1.04 -13.92 -17.88
N PHE A 104 1.89 -13.91 -16.86
CA PHE A 104 3.33 -13.80 -17.02
C PHE A 104 3.97 -15.13 -17.47
N ASP A 105 3.58 -16.26 -16.87
CA ASP A 105 4.13 -17.58 -17.21
C ASP A 105 3.86 -17.95 -18.68
N ASP A 106 2.67 -17.65 -19.17
CA ASP A 106 2.25 -17.96 -20.55
C ASP A 106 2.60 -16.81 -21.52
N ASP A 107 3.34 -15.79 -21.07
CA ASP A 107 3.74 -14.64 -21.89
C ASP A 107 2.56 -13.92 -22.58
N LEU A 108 1.42 -13.81 -21.85
CA LEU A 108 0.22 -13.13 -22.35
C LEU A 108 0.31 -11.60 -22.22
N ILE A 109 1.12 -11.11 -21.28
CA ILE A 109 1.31 -9.67 -21.07
C ILE A 109 2.37 -9.15 -22.05
N LYS A 110 1.91 -8.40 -23.04
CA LYS A 110 2.80 -7.78 -24.04
C LYS A 110 2.91 -6.28 -23.82
N PRO A 111 4.09 -5.68 -24.03
CA PRO A 111 4.23 -4.23 -24.01
C PRO A 111 3.33 -3.57 -25.06
N TYR A 112 2.51 -2.63 -24.63
CA TYR A 112 1.70 -1.83 -25.54
C TYR A 112 2.41 -0.55 -25.93
N VAL A 113 2.85 -0.46 -27.18
CA VAL A 113 3.50 0.73 -27.73
C VAL A 113 2.50 1.51 -28.57
N PRO A 114 2.14 2.76 -28.19
CA PRO A 114 1.16 3.55 -28.93
C PRO A 114 1.67 3.87 -30.34
N GLN A 115 0.79 3.75 -31.34
CA GLN A 115 1.13 4.03 -32.76
C GLN A 115 1.43 5.51 -33.02
N ARG A 116 0.90 6.41 -32.20
CA ARG A 116 1.10 7.87 -32.30
C ARG A 116 1.37 8.46 -30.94
N LEU A 117 2.35 9.36 -30.91
CA LEU A 117 2.60 10.17 -29.73
C LEU A 117 1.76 11.46 -29.76
N VAL A 118 1.28 11.87 -28.61
CA VAL A 118 0.50 13.10 -28.40
C VAL A 118 1.37 14.36 -28.56
N GLY A 119 2.69 14.22 -28.37
CA GLY A 119 3.65 15.33 -28.42
C GLY A 119 3.67 16.17 -27.13
N LYS A 120 3.13 15.61 -26.04
CA LYS A 120 3.13 16.22 -24.71
C LYS A 120 3.99 15.40 -23.74
N THR A 121 4.59 16.08 -22.78
CA THR A 121 5.54 15.49 -21.81
C THR A 121 5.00 15.61 -20.40
N ILE A 122 5.14 14.53 -19.62
CA ILE A 122 4.61 14.46 -18.26
C ILE A 122 5.70 13.97 -17.32
N ALA A 123 5.87 14.65 -16.18
CA ALA A 123 6.66 14.16 -15.07
C ALA A 123 5.76 13.55 -14.01
N VAL A 124 6.09 12.34 -13.58
CA VAL A 124 5.50 11.70 -12.41
C VAL A 124 6.56 11.66 -11.31
N VAL A 125 6.27 12.22 -10.16
CA VAL A 125 7.17 12.26 -9.01
C VAL A 125 6.71 11.28 -7.96
N GLY A 126 7.52 10.24 -7.76
CA GLY A 126 7.23 9.06 -6.95
C GLY A 126 6.85 7.85 -7.81
N SER A 127 7.47 6.72 -7.51
CA SER A 127 7.34 5.46 -8.26
C SER A 127 6.57 4.38 -7.52
N GLY A 128 5.78 4.76 -6.50
CA GLY A 128 4.85 3.85 -5.84
C GLY A 128 3.67 3.45 -6.75
N PRO A 129 2.74 2.63 -6.27
CA PRO A 129 1.63 2.09 -7.07
C PRO A 129 0.83 3.14 -7.84
N ALA A 130 0.56 4.30 -7.22
CA ALA A 130 -0.17 5.40 -7.86
C ALA A 130 0.61 6.02 -9.01
N GLY A 131 1.91 6.33 -8.78
CA GLY A 131 2.78 6.89 -9.81
C GLY A 131 3.00 5.94 -10.97
N LEU A 132 3.20 4.64 -10.70
CA LEU A 132 3.33 3.61 -11.74
C LEU A 132 2.06 3.46 -12.57
N ALA A 133 0.88 3.45 -11.93
CA ALA A 133 -0.41 3.35 -12.64
C ALA A 133 -0.65 4.58 -13.53
N ALA A 134 -0.43 5.78 -13.00
CA ALA A 134 -0.53 7.01 -13.79
C ALA A 134 0.45 7.02 -14.97
N ALA A 135 1.70 6.62 -14.72
CA ALA A 135 2.74 6.59 -15.75
C ALA A 135 2.41 5.59 -16.88
N GLN A 136 1.94 4.38 -16.53
CA GLN A 136 1.59 3.38 -17.53
C GLN A 136 0.39 3.84 -18.37
N GLN A 137 -0.69 4.32 -17.75
CA GLN A 137 -1.88 4.81 -18.46
C GLN A 137 -1.51 5.91 -19.45
N LEU A 138 -0.71 6.88 -19.02
CA LEU A 138 -0.28 8.00 -19.88
C LEU A 138 0.69 7.55 -20.98
N THR A 139 1.63 6.65 -20.68
CA THR A 139 2.54 6.09 -21.70
C THR A 139 1.74 5.36 -22.77
N GLN A 140 0.80 4.49 -22.39
CA GLN A 140 -0.08 3.80 -23.32
C GLN A 140 -1.03 4.76 -24.06
N GLY A 141 -1.40 5.88 -23.44
CA GLY A 141 -2.13 6.99 -24.06
C GLY A 141 -1.33 7.80 -25.09
N GLY A 142 -0.04 7.52 -25.23
CA GLY A 142 0.84 8.18 -26.24
C GLY A 142 1.57 9.41 -25.72
N PHE A 143 1.60 9.64 -24.42
CA PHE A 143 2.39 10.72 -23.82
C PHE A 143 3.85 10.29 -23.58
N THR A 144 4.75 11.26 -23.58
CA THR A 144 6.14 11.02 -23.16
C THR A 144 6.24 11.19 -21.64
N VAL A 145 6.42 10.09 -20.93
CA VAL A 145 6.38 10.07 -19.46
C VAL A 145 7.74 9.80 -18.86
N ALA A 146 8.14 10.61 -17.88
CA ALA A 146 9.29 10.37 -17.03
C ALA A 146 8.84 10.22 -15.57
N VAL A 147 9.24 9.11 -14.92
CA VAL A 147 8.99 8.84 -13.51
C VAL A 147 10.28 9.13 -12.74
N TYR A 148 10.21 10.04 -11.79
CA TYR A 148 11.29 10.41 -10.90
C TYR A 148 11.11 9.71 -9.54
N GLU A 149 12.16 9.10 -9.04
CA GLU A 149 12.20 8.43 -7.77
C GLU A 149 13.45 8.85 -6.98
N ARG A 150 13.28 9.23 -5.72
CA ARG A 150 14.40 9.61 -4.85
C ARG A 150 15.29 8.44 -4.47
N ASP A 151 14.70 7.26 -4.30
CA ASP A 151 15.44 6.05 -3.98
C ASP A 151 16.23 5.53 -5.20
N ASP A 152 17.22 4.71 -4.95
CA ASP A 152 18.09 4.12 -5.98
C ASP A 152 17.37 3.18 -6.95
N ARG A 153 16.18 2.68 -6.57
CA ARG A 153 15.35 1.76 -7.37
C ARG A 153 13.88 2.17 -7.38
N ILE A 154 13.23 1.85 -8.48
CA ILE A 154 11.81 2.13 -8.71
C ILE A 154 10.92 1.17 -7.90
N GLY A 155 9.80 1.70 -7.38
CA GLY A 155 8.73 0.88 -6.76
C GLY A 155 8.14 1.46 -5.48
N GLY A 156 8.76 2.46 -4.85
CA GLY A 156 8.30 3.03 -3.59
C GLY A 156 8.11 1.95 -2.52
N LEU A 157 6.95 1.90 -1.87
CA LEU A 157 6.68 0.89 -0.84
C LEU A 157 6.65 -0.55 -1.37
N LEU A 158 6.36 -0.79 -2.66
CA LEU A 158 6.47 -2.13 -3.25
C LEU A 158 7.93 -2.63 -3.24
N ARG A 159 8.89 -1.69 -3.34
CA ARG A 159 10.33 -1.99 -3.33
C ARG A 159 10.88 -2.11 -1.91
N TYR A 160 10.68 -1.06 -1.10
CA TYR A 160 11.38 -0.92 0.16
C TYR A 160 10.48 -0.96 1.40
N GLY A 161 9.14 -0.92 1.23
CA GLY A 161 8.20 -1.03 2.34
C GLY A 161 7.79 -2.46 2.63
N ILE A 162 7.36 -3.18 1.61
CA ILE A 162 6.84 -4.54 1.72
C ILE A 162 8.01 -5.53 1.70
N PRO A 163 8.11 -6.46 2.66
CA PRO A 163 9.17 -7.49 2.67
C PRO A 163 9.03 -8.50 1.53
N ASP A 164 10.15 -9.09 1.10
CA ASP A 164 10.20 -10.09 0.03
C ASP A 164 9.31 -11.31 0.29
N PHE A 165 9.18 -11.74 1.53
CA PHE A 165 8.30 -12.85 1.88
C PHE A 165 6.79 -12.56 1.67
N LYS A 166 6.41 -11.31 1.41
CA LYS A 166 5.04 -10.91 0.99
C LYS A 166 4.96 -10.51 -0.48
N LEU A 167 6.03 -9.96 -1.03
CA LEU A 167 6.14 -9.56 -2.43
C LEU A 167 7.60 -9.63 -2.88
N GLU A 168 7.97 -10.69 -3.57
CA GLU A 168 9.30 -10.82 -4.17
C GLU A 168 9.56 -9.71 -5.17
N LYS A 169 10.77 -9.11 -5.12
CA LYS A 169 11.10 -7.97 -5.97
C LYS A 169 11.24 -8.33 -7.45
N SER A 170 11.43 -9.62 -7.77
CA SER A 170 11.35 -10.15 -9.12
C SER A 170 9.99 -9.87 -9.80
N VAL A 171 8.90 -9.92 -9.02
CA VAL A 171 7.54 -9.62 -9.49
C VAL A 171 7.41 -8.15 -9.91
N LEU A 172 8.02 -7.25 -9.14
CA LEU A 172 8.06 -5.82 -9.50
C LEU A 172 8.93 -5.59 -10.74
N GLU A 173 10.12 -6.19 -10.82
CA GLU A 173 11.03 -5.99 -11.94
C GLU A 173 10.44 -6.43 -13.28
N ARG A 174 9.77 -7.57 -13.34
CA ARG A 174 9.13 -8.02 -14.60
C ARG A 174 8.08 -7.03 -15.10
N ARG A 175 7.30 -6.39 -14.20
CA ARG A 175 6.34 -5.34 -14.58
C ARG A 175 7.04 -4.05 -15.04
N LEU A 176 8.09 -3.64 -14.34
CA LEU A 176 8.86 -2.46 -14.72
C LEU A 176 9.52 -2.64 -16.11
N GLU A 177 9.94 -3.87 -16.44
CA GLU A 177 10.49 -4.15 -17.75
C GLU A 177 9.44 -3.97 -18.87
N ILE A 178 8.21 -4.46 -18.66
CA ILE A 178 7.10 -4.20 -19.59
C ILE A 178 6.91 -2.68 -19.77
N MET A 179 6.84 -1.91 -18.69
CA MET A 179 6.66 -0.46 -18.75
C MET A 179 7.82 0.26 -19.47
N ARG A 180 9.07 -0.23 -19.31
CA ARG A 180 10.23 0.30 -20.06
C ARG A 180 10.07 0.07 -21.56
N GLN A 181 9.63 -1.11 -21.94
CA GLN A 181 9.38 -1.47 -23.35
C GLN A 181 8.19 -0.70 -23.94
N GLU A 182 7.18 -0.36 -23.14
CA GLU A 182 6.08 0.53 -23.52
C GLU A 182 6.56 1.97 -23.78
N GLY A 183 7.66 2.39 -23.16
CA GLY A 183 8.30 3.69 -23.38
C GLY A 183 8.42 4.58 -22.14
N THR A 184 7.94 4.15 -20.97
CA THR A 184 8.10 4.87 -19.70
C THR A 184 9.57 5.05 -19.36
N LYS A 185 9.98 6.29 -19.03
CA LYS A 185 11.36 6.63 -18.69
C LYS A 185 11.52 6.74 -17.17
N PHE A 186 12.17 5.77 -16.54
CA PHE A 186 12.47 5.79 -15.12
C PHE A 186 13.75 6.58 -14.82
N ARG A 187 13.73 7.36 -13.73
CA ARG A 187 14.81 8.22 -13.22
C ARG A 187 14.98 7.99 -11.72
N PRO A 188 15.53 6.85 -11.31
CA PRO A 188 15.85 6.59 -9.90
C PRO A 188 17.03 7.44 -9.44
N GLY A 189 17.16 7.63 -8.12
CA GLY A 189 18.23 8.43 -7.50
C GLY A 189 18.10 9.92 -7.79
N VAL A 190 16.89 10.43 -8.04
CA VAL A 190 16.63 11.86 -8.30
C VAL A 190 15.52 12.36 -7.39
N GLU A 191 15.89 13.18 -6.42
CA GLU A 191 14.94 13.79 -5.48
C GLU A 191 14.44 15.14 -6.01
N ILE A 192 13.16 15.21 -6.34
CA ILE A 192 12.51 16.45 -6.75
C ILE A 192 12.27 17.33 -5.51
N GLY A 193 12.68 18.58 -5.63
CA GLY A 193 12.76 19.53 -4.52
C GLY A 193 14.20 19.81 -4.10
N THR A 194 15.09 18.83 -4.25
CA THR A 194 16.51 18.90 -3.88
C THR A 194 17.41 18.92 -5.12
N ASP A 195 17.43 17.85 -5.93
CA ASP A 195 18.28 17.75 -7.13
C ASP A 195 17.72 18.57 -8.30
N ILE A 196 16.41 18.57 -8.44
CA ILE A 196 15.66 19.36 -9.41
C ILE A 196 14.53 20.05 -8.66
N THR A 197 14.49 21.39 -8.71
CA THR A 197 13.41 22.12 -8.05
C THR A 197 12.05 21.85 -8.71
N TRP A 198 10.98 21.87 -7.91
CA TRP A 198 9.62 21.71 -8.41
C TRP A 198 9.25 22.72 -9.48
N ASP A 199 9.69 23.98 -9.33
CA ASP A 199 9.50 25.04 -10.31
C ASP A 199 10.26 24.77 -11.64
N ALA A 200 11.48 24.24 -11.59
CA ALA A 200 12.20 23.82 -12.77
C ALA A 200 11.53 22.65 -13.49
N LEU A 201 11.03 21.67 -12.72
CA LEU A 201 10.28 20.52 -13.25
C LEU A 201 8.99 20.99 -13.94
N ARG A 202 8.21 21.87 -13.29
CA ARG A 202 6.96 22.44 -13.82
C ARG A 202 7.17 23.20 -15.13
N ARG A 203 8.31 23.89 -15.30
CA ARG A 203 8.64 24.58 -16.56
C ARG A 203 9.08 23.64 -17.68
N ARG A 204 9.59 22.47 -17.34
CA ARG A 204 10.15 21.51 -18.30
C ARG A 204 9.09 20.60 -18.91
N TYR A 205 8.02 20.29 -18.16
CA TYR A 205 6.99 19.35 -18.55
C TYR A 205 5.65 20.06 -18.75
N ASP A 206 4.81 19.53 -19.64
CA ASP A 206 3.45 20.03 -19.88
C ASP A 206 2.53 19.79 -18.67
N ALA A 207 2.75 18.71 -17.92
CA ALA A 207 2.09 18.43 -16.64
C ALA A 207 3.03 17.72 -15.66
N VAL A 208 2.74 17.87 -14.36
CA VAL A 208 3.47 17.20 -13.26
C VAL A 208 2.46 16.50 -12.36
N ILE A 209 2.73 15.24 -12.03
CA ILE A 209 1.92 14.44 -11.09
C ILE A 209 2.74 14.21 -9.82
N VAL A 210 2.21 14.66 -8.68
CA VAL A 210 2.74 14.40 -7.34
C VAL A 210 2.15 13.08 -6.83
N ALA A 211 2.97 12.03 -6.79
CA ALA A 211 2.60 10.68 -6.34
C ALA A 211 3.60 10.16 -5.28
N THR A 212 4.07 11.07 -4.41
CA THR A 212 5.15 10.85 -3.43
C THR A 212 4.72 10.05 -2.20
N GLY A 213 3.44 9.68 -2.10
CA GLY A 213 2.89 8.93 -0.96
C GLY A 213 2.69 9.78 0.29
N ALA A 214 2.32 9.12 1.40
CA ALA A 214 2.25 9.70 2.74
C ALA A 214 3.38 9.08 3.56
N THR A 215 4.49 9.79 3.70
CA THR A 215 5.75 9.24 4.21
C THR A 215 6.14 9.77 5.60
N ARG A 216 5.46 10.80 6.10
CA ARG A 216 5.72 11.35 7.43
C ARG A 216 5.13 10.46 8.52
N PRO A 217 5.97 9.74 9.32
CA PRO A 217 5.47 8.82 10.32
C PRO A 217 4.78 9.56 11.46
N ARG A 218 3.80 8.90 12.08
CA ARG A 218 3.16 9.38 13.31
C ARG A 218 4.11 9.18 14.48
N GLU A 219 4.35 10.26 15.23
CA GLU A 219 5.24 10.25 16.41
C GLU A 219 4.47 9.79 17.65
N LEU A 220 5.20 9.19 18.60
CA LEU A 220 4.75 8.85 19.94
C LEU A 220 5.60 9.61 20.97
N ALA A 221 5.16 10.81 21.32
CA ALA A 221 5.87 11.71 22.23
C ALA A 221 5.59 11.36 23.70
N ILE A 222 6.20 10.27 24.19
CA ILE A 222 6.17 9.85 25.60
C ILE A 222 7.59 9.85 26.18
N PRO A 223 7.76 9.87 27.54
CA PRO A 223 9.08 9.85 28.16
C PRO A 223 9.97 8.72 27.66
N GLY A 224 11.27 8.99 27.47
CA GLY A 224 12.26 8.03 27.01
C GLY A 224 12.32 7.85 25.49
N ARG A 225 11.59 8.67 24.70
CA ARG A 225 11.58 8.56 23.23
C ARG A 225 12.97 8.74 22.59
N GLU A 226 13.86 9.46 23.25
CA GLU A 226 15.24 9.74 22.82
C GLU A 226 16.20 8.55 22.99
N LEU A 227 15.78 7.47 23.65
CA LEU A 227 16.61 6.29 23.87
C LEU A 227 16.94 5.58 22.54
N ALA A 228 18.18 5.13 22.41
CA ALA A 228 18.60 4.30 21.28
C ALA A 228 17.87 2.94 21.30
N GLY A 229 17.53 2.42 20.13
CA GLY A 229 16.78 1.17 19.97
C GLY A 229 15.27 1.37 19.75
N ILE A 230 14.82 2.64 19.59
CA ILE A 230 13.43 2.98 19.26
C ILE A 230 13.44 3.59 17.86
N HIS A 231 12.82 2.90 16.89
CA HIS A 231 12.83 3.27 15.48
C HIS A 231 11.42 3.32 14.90
N TYR A 232 11.23 4.10 13.85
CA TYR A 232 10.02 3.96 13.03
C TYR A 232 10.05 2.62 12.26
N ALA A 233 8.88 2.06 12.05
CA ALA A 233 8.74 0.80 11.31
C ALA A 233 9.40 0.86 9.92
N MET A 234 9.25 1.99 9.20
CA MET A 234 9.83 2.14 7.88
C MET A 234 11.36 2.20 7.90
N ASP A 235 11.98 2.77 8.95
CA ASP A 235 13.44 2.73 9.09
C ASP A 235 13.96 1.30 9.18
N PHE A 236 13.20 0.44 9.87
CA PHE A 236 13.54 -0.97 10.01
C PHE A 236 13.30 -1.74 8.71
N LEU A 237 12.11 -1.59 8.11
CA LEU A 237 11.72 -2.33 6.90
C LEU A 237 12.57 -1.97 5.67
N VAL A 238 12.82 -0.67 5.45
CA VAL A 238 13.66 -0.20 4.34
C VAL A 238 15.07 -0.80 4.44
N ARG A 239 15.71 -0.72 5.62
CA ARG A 239 17.04 -1.30 5.83
C ARG A 239 17.03 -2.82 5.69
N ALA A 240 15.98 -3.50 6.18
CA ALA A 240 15.85 -4.94 6.03
C ALA A 240 15.71 -5.36 4.55
N ASN A 241 14.92 -4.64 3.75
CA ASN A 241 14.77 -4.90 2.33
C ASN A 241 16.09 -4.68 1.56
N HIS A 242 16.87 -3.65 1.90
CA HIS A 242 18.22 -3.47 1.33
C HIS A 242 19.14 -4.64 1.69
N LEU A 243 19.12 -5.10 2.96
CA LEU A 243 19.94 -6.26 3.38
C LEU A 243 19.54 -7.54 2.62
N VAL A 244 18.25 -7.78 2.41
CA VAL A 244 17.76 -8.92 1.62
C VAL A 244 18.19 -8.82 0.15
N ALA A 245 18.27 -7.60 -0.38
CA ALA A 245 18.81 -7.32 -1.72
C ALA A 245 20.35 -7.37 -1.80
N GLU A 246 21.04 -7.79 -0.72
CA GLU A 246 22.49 -7.86 -0.60
C GLU A 246 23.20 -6.49 -0.73
N ASP A 247 22.49 -5.41 -0.49
CA ASP A 247 23.05 -4.05 -0.49
C ASP A 247 23.86 -3.80 0.79
N HIS A 248 24.85 -2.91 0.69
CA HIS A 248 25.55 -2.43 1.86
C HIS A 248 24.69 -1.42 2.64
N VAL A 249 24.31 -1.76 3.87
CA VAL A 249 23.49 -0.90 4.73
C VAL A 249 24.35 -0.38 5.88
N PRO A 250 24.66 0.92 5.92
CA PRO A 250 25.27 1.52 7.10
C PRO A 250 24.30 1.43 8.29
N ASP A 251 24.81 1.05 9.47
CA ASP A 251 24.01 0.97 10.70
C ASP A 251 22.69 0.18 10.56
N PRO A 252 22.74 -1.13 10.25
CA PRO A 252 21.55 -1.94 10.10
C PRO A 252 20.80 -2.05 11.44
N ILE A 253 19.46 -2.01 11.37
CA ILE A 253 18.63 -2.31 12.53
C ILE A 253 18.43 -3.82 12.56
N ASP A 254 19.13 -4.50 13.50
CA ASP A 254 19.13 -5.96 13.64
C ASP A 254 18.27 -6.38 14.84
N ALA A 255 17.33 -7.29 14.63
CA ALA A 255 16.47 -7.87 15.66
C ALA A 255 17.05 -9.17 16.26
N ARG A 256 18.15 -9.68 15.77
CA ARG A 256 18.73 -10.97 16.17
C ARG A 256 19.02 -11.03 17.67
N GLY A 257 18.42 -12.02 18.33
CA GLY A 257 18.58 -12.27 19.75
C GLY A 257 17.95 -11.22 20.67
N LYS A 258 17.18 -10.27 20.13
CA LYS A 258 16.55 -9.20 20.89
C LYS A 258 15.10 -9.51 21.23
N HIS A 259 14.64 -8.91 22.33
CA HIS A 259 13.21 -8.76 22.62
C HIS A 259 12.67 -7.56 21.86
N VAL A 260 11.78 -7.83 20.88
CA VAL A 260 11.24 -6.81 19.98
C VAL A 260 9.81 -6.49 20.35
N ILE A 261 9.49 -5.21 20.49
CA ILE A 261 8.12 -4.73 20.65
C ILE A 261 7.73 -3.94 19.38
N VAL A 262 6.57 -4.28 18.80
CA VAL A 262 5.98 -3.57 17.67
C VAL A 262 4.73 -2.84 18.15
N LEU A 263 4.72 -1.50 18.04
CA LEU A 263 3.58 -0.66 18.41
C LEU A 263 2.71 -0.41 17.16
N GLY A 264 1.52 -1.02 17.13
CA GLY A 264 0.59 -0.95 16.02
C GLY A 264 0.21 -2.32 15.46
N GLY A 265 -1.06 -2.49 15.10
CA GLY A 265 -1.65 -3.78 14.68
C GLY A 265 -2.00 -3.88 13.20
N GLY A 266 -1.61 -2.91 12.35
CA GLY A 266 -1.89 -2.94 10.92
C GLY A 266 -0.83 -3.71 10.10
N ASP A 267 -0.93 -3.64 8.76
CA ASP A 267 -0.05 -4.36 7.83
C ASP A 267 1.44 -4.05 8.05
N THR A 268 1.79 -2.78 8.26
CA THR A 268 3.18 -2.38 8.57
C THR A 268 3.69 -3.04 9.85
N GLY A 269 2.83 -3.17 10.87
CA GLY A 269 3.16 -3.91 12.11
C GLY A 269 3.39 -5.39 11.83
N SER A 270 2.53 -6.00 11.03
CA SER A 270 2.66 -7.40 10.57
C SER A 270 3.98 -7.62 9.81
N ASP A 271 4.37 -6.68 8.94
CA ASP A 271 5.63 -6.73 8.20
C ASP A 271 6.85 -6.67 9.13
N CYS A 272 6.78 -5.81 10.16
CA CYS A 272 7.80 -5.73 11.19
C CYS A 272 7.94 -7.04 11.99
N ILE A 273 6.81 -7.69 12.33
CA ILE A 273 6.80 -8.97 13.05
C ILE A 273 7.50 -10.04 12.23
N GLY A 274 7.05 -10.26 10.99
CA GLY A 274 7.63 -11.29 10.11
C GLY A 274 9.12 -11.04 9.81
N THR A 275 9.51 -9.78 9.64
CA THR A 275 10.91 -9.38 9.43
C THR A 275 11.76 -9.66 10.67
N ALA A 276 11.29 -9.29 11.88
CA ALA A 276 12.01 -9.52 13.13
C ALA A 276 12.18 -11.02 13.43
N LEU A 277 11.14 -11.83 13.17
CA LEU A 277 11.20 -13.29 13.31
C LEU A 277 12.27 -13.89 12.37
N ARG A 278 12.30 -13.46 11.09
CA ARG A 278 13.30 -13.92 10.10
C ARG A 278 14.72 -13.50 10.45
N GLN A 279 14.89 -12.34 11.05
CA GLN A 279 16.19 -11.93 11.58
C GLN A 279 16.63 -12.72 12.82
N GLY A 280 15.74 -13.50 13.46
CA GLY A 280 16.04 -14.32 14.62
C GLY A 280 15.90 -13.60 15.95
N ALA A 281 14.87 -12.78 16.10
CA ALA A 281 14.49 -12.17 17.39
C ALA A 281 14.27 -13.24 18.47
N ALA A 282 14.65 -12.93 19.72
CA ALA A 282 14.42 -13.79 20.85
C ALA A 282 12.92 -13.87 21.23
N SER A 283 12.22 -12.76 21.08
CA SER A 283 10.77 -12.70 21.16
C SER A 283 10.25 -11.48 20.37
N VAL A 284 9.01 -11.57 19.87
CA VAL A 284 8.31 -10.47 19.23
C VAL A 284 6.95 -10.31 19.87
N THR A 285 6.63 -9.11 20.35
CA THR A 285 5.32 -8.78 20.92
C THR A 285 4.74 -7.56 20.22
N SER A 286 3.54 -7.68 19.64
CA SER A 286 2.80 -6.56 19.08
C SER A 286 1.79 -6.01 20.08
N LEU A 287 1.70 -4.68 20.17
CA LEU A 287 0.81 -3.98 21.06
C LEU A 287 -0.21 -3.14 20.28
N ALA A 288 -1.48 -3.34 20.60
CA ALA A 288 -2.58 -2.51 20.12
C ALA A 288 -3.29 -1.83 21.28
N ILE A 289 -3.49 -0.51 21.18
CA ILE A 289 -4.24 0.27 22.17
C ILE A 289 -5.74 -0.07 22.17
N GLY A 290 -6.25 -0.57 21.05
CA GLY A 290 -7.65 -0.96 20.89
C GLY A 290 -7.99 -2.32 21.48
N ARG A 291 -9.29 -2.62 21.50
CA ARG A 291 -9.81 -3.96 21.82
C ARG A 291 -9.42 -4.96 20.75
N LYS A 292 -9.33 -6.24 21.12
CA LYS A 292 -9.24 -7.32 20.14
C LYS A 292 -10.50 -7.28 19.27
N PRO A 293 -10.37 -7.23 17.94
CA PRO A 293 -11.53 -7.30 17.05
C PRO A 293 -12.35 -8.58 17.29
N PRO A 294 -13.67 -8.57 17.05
CA PRO A 294 -14.50 -9.78 17.10
C PRO A 294 -14.07 -10.77 16.01
N VAL A 295 -14.44 -12.04 16.19
CA VAL A 295 -14.19 -13.08 15.17
C VAL A 295 -15.16 -12.92 14.01
N ASP A 296 -16.42 -12.58 14.32
CA ASP A 296 -17.49 -12.42 13.36
C ASP A 296 -17.78 -10.93 13.12
N ARG A 297 -18.39 -10.62 11.97
CA ARG A 297 -18.86 -9.29 11.61
C ARG A 297 -19.79 -8.72 12.69
N ALA A 298 -19.52 -7.51 13.15
CA ALA A 298 -20.37 -6.79 14.10
C ALA A 298 -21.65 -6.26 13.42
N ASP A 299 -22.73 -6.12 14.19
CA ASP A 299 -24.02 -5.61 13.69
C ASP A 299 -23.91 -4.15 13.19
N GLU A 300 -22.97 -3.38 13.77
CA GLU A 300 -22.68 -1.99 13.39
C GLU A 300 -21.93 -1.87 12.05
N GLU A 301 -21.40 -2.97 11.54
CA GLU A 301 -20.67 -3.05 10.27
C GLU A 301 -21.39 -4.00 9.30
N PRO A 302 -22.64 -3.66 8.89
CA PRO A 302 -23.45 -4.57 8.08
C PRO A 302 -22.84 -4.78 6.69
N TRP A 303 -23.07 -5.99 6.12
CA TRP A 303 -22.74 -6.21 4.72
C TRP A 303 -23.39 -5.12 3.82
N PRO A 304 -22.73 -4.59 2.79
CA PRO A 304 -21.47 -5.05 2.18
C PRO A 304 -20.20 -4.34 2.69
N MET A 305 -20.24 -3.65 3.82
CA MET A 305 -19.08 -2.97 4.39
C MET A 305 -17.96 -3.96 4.70
N MET A 306 -16.71 -3.50 4.61
CA MET A 306 -15.56 -4.28 5.06
C MET A 306 -15.59 -4.37 6.59
N PRO A 307 -15.71 -5.56 7.20
CA PRO A 307 -15.82 -5.69 8.65
C PRO A 307 -14.46 -5.58 9.32
N ARG A 308 -14.44 -5.08 10.56
CA ARG A 308 -13.27 -5.12 11.43
C ARG A 308 -13.29 -6.42 12.24
N VAL A 309 -12.84 -7.49 11.63
CA VAL A 309 -12.73 -8.80 12.27
C VAL A 309 -11.31 -9.13 12.69
N PHE A 310 -11.17 -10.09 13.57
CA PHE A 310 -9.88 -10.59 13.99
C PHE A 310 -9.22 -11.38 12.87
N GLU A 311 -8.21 -10.78 12.26
CA GLU A 311 -7.43 -11.40 11.20
C GLU A 311 -6.08 -11.90 11.73
N VAL A 312 -5.62 -13.00 11.16
CA VAL A 312 -4.29 -13.55 11.40
C VAL A 312 -3.53 -13.49 10.09
N SER A 313 -2.54 -12.59 10.00
CA SER A 313 -1.65 -12.55 8.85
C SER A 313 -0.62 -13.69 8.91
N THR A 314 -0.03 -14.03 7.77
CA THR A 314 1.05 -15.03 7.69
C THR A 314 2.19 -14.78 8.68
N SER A 315 2.58 -13.52 8.89
CA SER A 315 3.59 -13.15 9.89
C SER A 315 3.20 -13.51 11.32
N HIS A 316 1.90 -13.45 11.64
CA HIS A 316 1.41 -13.83 12.96
C HIS A 316 1.26 -15.35 13.13
N GLU A 317 1.06 -16.09 12.04
CA GLU A 317 1.09 -17.57 12.06
C GLU A 317 2.51 -18.08 12.32
N GLU A 318 3.52 -17.35 11.87
CA GLU A 318 4.93 -17.69 12.08
C GLU A 318 5.38 -17.49 13.53
N GLY A 319 4.70 -16.65 14.31
CA GLY A 319 4.99 -16.44 15.73
C GLY A 319 4.68 -15.04 16.25
N GLY A 320 5.16 -14.79 17.48
CA GLY A 320 4.92 -13.54 18.19
C GLY A 320 3.65 -13.53 19.02
N GLU A 321 3.65 -12.65 20.02
CA GLU A 321 2.51 -12.42 20.91
C GLU A 321 1.75 -11.16 20.49
N ARG A 322 0.43 -11.15 20.67
CA ARG A 322 -0.42 -9.98 20.45
C ARG A 322 -1.06 -9.55 21.76
N MET A 323 -0.86 -8.30 22.14
CA MET A 323 -1.49 -7.68 23.28
C MET A 323 -2.44 -6.57 22.83
N TYR A 324 -3.66 -6.60 23.34
CA TYR A 324 -4.70 -5.61 23.13
C TYR A 324 -4.97 -4.82 24.39
N LEU A 325 -5.62 -3.67 24.27
CA LEU A 325 -5.90 -2.77 25.39
C LEU A 325 -4.61 -2.40 26.16
N ALA A 326 -3.52 -2.18 25.42
CA ALA A 326 -2.21 -1.85 25.98
C ALA A 326 -1.85 -0.40 25.64
N SER A 327 -2.02 0.50 26.60
CA SER A 327 -1.57 1.89 26.52
C SER A 327 -0.08 1.98 26.80
N THR A 328 0.67 2.62 25.93
CA THR A 328 2.08 2.92 26.14
C THR A 328 2.24 4.14 27.05
N VAL A 329 3.06 4.03 28.10
CA VAL A 329 3.24 5.07 29.11
C VAL A 329 4.62 5.71 29.03
N GLU A 330 5.66 4.90 28.94
CA GLU A 330 7.05 5.35 29.01
C GLU A 330 7.98 4.31 28.35
N PHE A 331 8.98 4.78 27.64
CA PHE A 331 10.13 3.95 27.25
C PHE A 331 11.13 3.90 28.39
N VAL A 332 11.38 2.71 28.91
CA VAL A 332 12.33 2.49 30.01
C VAL A 332 13.70 2.19 29.43
N GLY A 333 14.74 2.83 29.97
CA GLY A 333 16.09 2.64 29.48
C GLY A 333 17.17 2.71 30.55
N GLN A 334 18.34 2.24 30.18
CA GLN A 334 19.58 2.31 30.94
C GLN A 334 20.73 2.67 30.00
N ASP A 335 21.66 3.52 30.43
CA ASP A 335 22.84 3.92 29.68
C ASP A 335 22.52 4.45 28.25
N GLY A 336 21.39 5.19 28.12
CA GLY A 336 20.94 5.77 26.85
C GLY A 336 20.32 4.78 25.85
N ARG A 337 20.05 3.53 26.26
CA ARG A 337 19.41 2.50 25.43
C ARG A 337 18.10 2.03 26.04
N VAL A 338 17.15 1.67 25.19
CA VAL A 338 15.89 1.05 25.63
C VAL A 338 16.17 -0.33 26.22
N THR A 339 15.54 -0.63 27.34
CA THR A 339 15.56 -1.93 28.03
C THR A 339 14.16 -2.46 28.30
N GLY A 340 13.14 -1.65 28.05
CA GLY A 340 11.75 -2.05 28.24
C GLY A 340 10.76 -0.96 27.86
N LEU A 341 9.49 -1.35 27.86
CA LEU A 341 8.35 -0.48 27.64
C LEU A 341 7.39 -0.59 28.83
N ARG A 342 7.09 0.53 29.47
CA ARG A 342 6.04 0.60 30.50
C ARG A 342 4.69 0.71 29.78
N VAL A 343 3.82 -0.23 30.04
CA VAL A 343 2.45 -0.26 29.53
C VAL A 343 1.44 -0.33 30.67
N ALA A 344 0.24 0.17 30.44
CA ALA A 344 -0.89 0.04 31.34
C ALA A 344 -2.11 -0.51 30.58
N GLU A 345 -3.11 -1.01 31.27
CA GLU A 345 -4.40 -1.33 30.66
C GLU A 345 -5.02 -0.06 30.07
N THR A 346 -5.78 -0.23 28.97
CA THR A 346 -6.45 0.88 28.28
C THR A 346 -7.91 0.96 28.70
N GLU A 347 -8.34 2.15 29.16
CA GLU A 347 -9.76 2.49 29.30
C GLU A 347 -10.26 3.31 28.10
N TYR A 348 -11.54 3.16 27.81
CA TYR A 348 -12.28 4.04 26.89
C TYR A 348 -13.08 5.04 27.72
N ARG A 349 -12.85 6.33 27.48
CA ARG A 349 -13.53 7.42 28.18
C ARG A 349 -14.82 7.79 27.48
N GLU A 350 -15.69 8.53 28.15
CA GLU A 350 -17.00 8.98 27.64
C GLU A 350 -16.88 9.84 26.37
N ASP A 351 -15.79 10.59 26.21
CA ASP A 351 -15.49 11.40 25.02
C ASP A 351 -14.94 10.57 23.83
N GLY A 352 -14.86 9.24 23.97
CA GLY A 352 -14.31 8.34 22.96
C GLY A 352 -12.78 8.26 22.96
N SER A 353 -12.09 9.04 23.78
CA SER A 353 -10.64 8.95 23.91
C SER A 353 -10.23 7.68 24.65
N ARG A 354 -8.97 7.30 24.46
CA ARG A 354 -8.36 6.13 25.09
C ARG A 354 -7.18 6.58 25.95
N GLY A 355 -7.01 5.95 27.10
CA GLY A 355 -5.91 6.29 27.99
C GLY A 355 -5.55 5.15 28.95
N PRO A 356 -4.40 5.28 29.63
CA PRO A 356 -3.94 4.29 30.59
C PRO A 356 -4.78 4.30 31.87
N VAL A 357 -5.04 3.12 32.42
CA VAL A 357 -5.63 2.94 33.76
C VAL A 357 -4.50 2.98 34.80
N ALA A 358 -4.58 3.93 35.72
CA ALA A 358 -3.58 4.08 36.77
C ALA A 358 -3.55 2.86 37.70
N GLY A 359 -2.34 2.42 38.07
CA GLY A 359 -2.13 1.28 38.97
C GLY A 359 -2.10 -0.08 38.26
N THR A 360 -2.21 -0.11 36.92
CA THR A 360 -2.11 -1.33 36.13
C THR A 360 -0.79 -1.42 35.36
N GLU A 361 0.14 -0.51 35.66
CA GLU A 361 1.41 -0.40 34.93
C GLU A 361 2.28 -1.64 35.13
N LYS A 362 2.86 -2.10 34.01
CA LYS A 362 3.91 -3.13 34.00
C LYS A 362 4.97 -2.80 32.98
N VAL A 363 6.18 -3.30 33.21
CA VAL A 363 7.28 -3.15 32.25
C VAL A 363 7.45 -4.44 31.45
N LEU A 364 7.40 -4.32 30.13
CA LEU A 364 7.73 -5.39 29.20
C LEU A 364 9.20 -5.23 28.80
N PRO A 365 10.02 -6.29 28.81
CA PRO A 365 11.42 -6.23 28.36
C PRO A 365 11.47 -5.94 26.86
N ALA A 366 12.36 -5.03 26.44
CA ALA A 366 12.54 -4.70 25.03
C ALA A 366 13.95 -4.17 24.76
N ASP A 367 14.63 -4.75 23.79
CA ASP A 367 15.92 -4.28 23.28
C ASP A 367 15.75 -3.49 21.97
N LEU A 368 14.58 -3.62 21.33
CA LEU A 368 14.20 -2.96 20.09
C LEU A 368 12.69 -2.67 20.10
N ILE A 369 12.33 -1.41 19.81
CA ILE A 369 10.93 -0.99 19.70
C ILE A 369 10.70 -0.36 18.33
N LEU A 370 9.67 -0.85 17.62
CA LEU A 370 9.29 -0.42 16.28
C LEU A 370 7.93 0.31 16.32
N LEU A 371 7.92 1.56 15.88
CA LEU A 371 6.72 2.39 15.83
C LEU A 371 6.00 2.21 14.49
N ALA A 372 4.96 1.37 14.45
CA ALA A 372 4.11 1.11 13.29
C ALA A 372 2.74 1.80 13.44
N LEU A 373 2.76 3.11 13.75
CA LEU A 373 1.58 3.90 14.14
C LEU A 373 0.87 4.60 12.97
N GLY A 374 1.29 4.31 11.72
CA GLY A 374 0.81 4.96 10.51
C GLY A 374 1.46 6.32 10.27
N PHE A 375 0.86 7.10 9.34
CA PHE A 375 1.44 8.33 8.81
C PHE A 375 0.50 9.53 9.02
N THR A 376 1.07 10.75 8.98
CA THR A 376 0.34 12.01 9.16
C THR A 376 0.35 12.89 7.91
N GLY A 377 0.57 12.35 6.74
CA GLY A 377 0.63 13.09 5.49
C GLY A 377 1.97 12.96 4.77
N ASN A 378 2.23 13.91 3.90
CA ASN A 378 3.35 13.92 2.97
C ASN A 378 4.54 14.70 3.55
N GLU A 379 5.78 14.35 3.14
CA GLU A 379 6.97 15.20 3.26
C GLU A 379 6.90 16.27 2.15
N SER A 380 6.16 17.34 2.40
CA SER A 380 5.75 18.32 1.38
C SER A 380 6.44 19.66 1.50
N ARG A 381 7.45 19.78 2.38
CA ARG A 381 8.10 21.05 2.66
C ARG A 381 8.67 21.71 1.38
N GLU A 382 9.50 20.98 0.65
CA GLU A 382 10.13 21.46 -0.59
C GLU A 382 9.10 21.77 -1.67
N LEU A 383 8.01 20.97 -1.74
CA LEU A 383 6.90 21.21 -2.66
C LEU A 383 6.21 22.55 -2.35
N THR A 384 5.83 22.78 -1.08
CA THR A 384 5.09 23.98 -0.67
C THR A 384 5.95 25.25 -0.62
N GLU A 385 7.26 25.11 -0.38
CA GLU A 385 8.22 26.24 -0.46
C GLU A 385 8.52 26.65 -1.90
N GLN A 386 8.49 25.71 -2.86
CA GLN A 386 8.89 25.97 -4.26
C GLN A 386 7.70 26.16 -5.21
N LEU A 387 6.50 25.69 -4.85
CA LEU A 387 5.26 25.92 -5.59
C LEU A 387 4.15 26.35 -4.62
N PRO A 388 3.19 27.19 -5.04
CA PRO A 388 2.05 27.62 -4.22
C PRO A 388 0.98 26.52 -4.11
N VAL A 389 1.39 25.32 -3.75
CA VAL A 389 0.51 24.18 -3.49
C VAL A 389 0.03 24.23 -2.05
N ALA A 390 -1.27 24.09 -1.82
CA ALA A 390 -1.87 24.01 -0.49
C ALA A 390 -1.88 22.57 0.03
N LEU A 391 -1.92 22.44 1.35
CA LEU A 391 -2.18 21.16 2.04
C LEU A 391 -3.59 21.18 2.65
N ASP A 392 -4.20 20.01 2.78
CA ASP A 392 -5.46 19.84 3.51
C ASP A 392 -5.22 19.80 5.04
N SER A 393 -6.29 19.66 5.82
CA SER A 393 -6.23 19.61 7.29
C SER A 393 -5.48 18.38 7.86
N ARG A 394 -5.11 17.42 7.01
CA ARG A 394 -4.35 16.21 7.35
C ARG A 394 -2.94 16.23 6.76
N ASP A 395 -2.50 17.40 6.28
CA ASP A 395 -1.20 17.60 5.63
C ASP A 395 -1.01 16.79 4.32
N ASN A 396 -2.10 16.43 3.63
CA ASN A 396 -2.03 15.89 2.28
C ASN A 396 -2.06 17.02 1.25
N VAL A 397 -1.57 16.77 0.06
CA VAL A 397 -1.61 17.74 -1.05
C VAL A 397 -3.06 18.01 -1.45
N ALA A 398 -3.52 19.26 -1.25
CA ALA A 398 -4.87 19.67 -1.59
C ALA A 398 -5.06 19.67 -3.11
N ARG A 399 -6.18 19.13 -3.56
CA ARG A 399 -6.55 18.97 -4.97
C ARG A 399 -8.07 19.06 -5.14
N ASP A 400 -8.50 19.39 -6.34
CA ASP A 400 -9.92 19.39 -6.70
C ASP A 400 -10.39 18.01 -7.22
N GLU A 401 -11.65 17.93 -7.66
CA GLU A 401 -12.24 16.71 -8.20
C GLU A 401 -11.59 16.23 -9.52
N THR A 402 -10.73 17.03 -10.12
CA THR A 402 -9.94 16.69 -11.30
C THR A 402 -8.51 16.26 -10.95
N TYR A 403 -8.21 15.99 -9.69
CA TYR A 403 -6.87 15.72 -9.17
C TYR A 403 -5.89 16.89 -9.30
N MET A 404 -6.31 18.06 -9.83
CA MET A 404 -5.44 19.20 -10.01
C MET A 404 -5.30 19.98 -8.68
N THR A 405 -4.09 20.44 -8.40
CA THR A 405 -3.79 21.33 -7.28
C THR A 405 -4.19 22.77 -7.62
N ALA A 406 -3.99 23.72 -6.71
CA ALA A 406 -4.15 25.15 -7.01
C ALA A 406 -3.17 25.66 -8.09
N VAL A 407 -2.18 24.86 -8.48
CA VAL A 407 -1.19 25.20 -9.52
C VAL A 407 -1.57 24.51 -10.82
N ASP A 408 -1.88 25.29 -11.83
CA ASP A 408 -2.27 24.81 -13.16
C ASP A 408 -1.25 23.83 -13.75
N GLY A 409 -1.73 22.65 -14.18
CA GLY A 409 -0.92 21.55 -14.71
C GLY A 409 -0.12 20.76 -13.66
N VAL A 410 -0.37 20.98 -12.36
CA VAL A 410 0.18 20.18 -11.26
C VAL A 410 -0.95 19.38 -10.61
N PHE A 411 -0.83 18.07 -10.64
CA PHE A 411 -1.81 17.11 -10.16
C PHE A 411 -1.27 16.31 -8.97
N SER A 412 -2.15 15.71 -8.16
CA SER A 412 -1.73 14.81 -7.08
C SER A 412 -2.63 13.59 -7.00
N CYS A 413 -2.05 12.39 -6.82
CA CYS A 413 -2.79 11.14 -6.68
C CYS A 413 -2.17 10.19 -5.67
N GLY A 414 -2.94 9.17 -5.28
CA GLY A 414 -2.57 8.22 -4.25
C GLY A 414 -2.47 8.89 -2.88
N ASP A 415 -1.68 8.29 -2.00
CA ASP A 415 -1.57 8.73 -0.60
C ASP A 415 -1.04 10.17 -0.46
N ALA A 416 -0.38 10.71 -1.47
CA ALA A 416 0.07 12.12 -1.47
C ALA A 416 -1.11 13.11 -1.34
N GLY A 417 -2.26 12.80 -1.95
CA GLY A 417 -3.45 13.64 -1.89
C GLY A 417 -4.58 13.05 -1.04
N ARG A 418 -4.63 11.72 -0.85
CA ARG A 418 -5.66 11.02 -0.07
C ARG A 418 -5.27 10.83 1.40
N GLY A 419 -3.99 10.75 1.71
CA GLY A 419 -3.45 10.15 2.91
C GLY A 419 -3.28 8.63 2.77
N GLN A 420 -2.68 7.98 3.76
CA GLN A 420 -2.44 6.53 3.71
C GLN A 420 -3.71 5.76 3.36
N SER A 421 -3.61 4.81 2.43
CA SER A 421 -4.73 4.05 1.92
C SER A 421 -4.29 2.66 1.40
N LEU A 422 -5.23 1.90 0.84
CA LEU A 422 -4.92 0.60 0.25
C LEU A 422 -4.20 0.75 -1.09
N VAL A 423 -3.38 -0.25 -1.45
CA VAL A 423 -2.69 -0.31 -2.75
C VAL A 423 -3.67 -0.17 -3.92
N VAL A 424 -4.85 -0.74 -3.81
CA VAL A 424 -5.90 -0.69 -4.83
C VAL A 424 -6.47 0.72 -5.00
N TRP A 425 -6.56 1.54 -3.94
CA TRP A 425 -6.89 2.96 -4.03
C TRP A 425 -5.80 3.76 -4.72
N ALA A 426 -4.54 3.48 -4.39
CA ALA A 426 -3.41 4.16 -5.02
C ALA A 426 -3.39 3.93 -6.54
N ILE A 427 -3.60 2.69 -6.99
CA ILE A 427 -3.68 2.34 -8.42
C ILE A 427 -4.90 3.01 -9.08
N ALA A 428 -6.08 2.95 -8.44
CA ALA A 428 -7.30 3.55 -8.97
C ALA A 428 -7.17 5.07 -9.15
N GLU A 429 -6.60 5.77 -8.16
CA GLU A 429 -6.35 7.21 -8.28
C GLU A 429 -5.27 7.55 -9.31
N GLY A 430 -4.24 6.72 -9.45
CA GLY A 430 -3.24 6.88 -10.50
C GLY A 430 -3.89 6.83 -11.90
N ARG A 431 -4.80 5.85 -12.12
CA ARG A 431 -5.57 5.72 -13.36
C ARG A 431 -6.49 6.93 -13.60
N ALA A 432 -7.26 7.32 -12.61
CA ALA A 432 -8.19 8.44 -12.72
C ALA A 432 -7.45 9.79 -12.92
N CYS A 433 -6.37 10.02 -12.18
CA CYS A 433 -5.52 11.19 -12.37
C CYS A 433 -4.95 11.26 -13.80
N ALA A 434 -4.50 10.14 -14.36
CA ALA A 434 -4.01 10.08 -15.74
C ALA A 434 -5.08 10.54 -16.75
N ALA A 435 -6.33 10.14 -16.56
CA ALA A 435 -7.45 10.57 -17.40
C ALA A 435 -7.69 12.08 -17.33
N HIS A 436 -7.61 12.67 -16.14
CA HIS A 436 -7.75 14.12 -15.96
C HIS A 436 -6.56 14.91 -16.52
N VAL A 437 -5.34 14.38 -16.42
CA VAL A 437 -4.15 14.95 -17.08
C VAL A 437 -4.33 14.93 -18.60
N GLU A 438 -4.77 13.81 -19.19
CA GLU A 438 -5.06 13.73 -20.63
C GLU A 438 -6.11 14.77 -21.02
N ARG A 439 -7.23 14.87 -20.29
CA ARG A 439 -8.30 15.84 -20.55
C ARG A 439 -7.78 17.29 -20.48
N HIS A 440 -6.95 17.60 -19.49
CA HIS A 440 -6.35 18.94 -19.34
C HIS A 440 -5.46 19.30 -20.55
N LEU A 441 -4.64 18.36 -21.01
CA LEU A 441 -3.66 18.60 -22.07
C LEU A 441 -4.23 18.55 -23.49
N THR A 442 -5.35 17.82 -23.70
CA THR A 442 -5.92 17.53 -25.03
C THR A 442 -7.37 17.96 -25.19
N GLY A 443 -8.05 18.37 -24.13
CA GLY A 443 -9.47 18.72 -24.11
C GLY A 443 -10.43 17.53 -23.97
N GLN A 444 -9.96 16.30 -24.03
CA GLN A 444 -10.76 15.08 -23.90
C GLN A 444 -9.94 13.96 -23.28
N THR A 445 -10.59 12.88 -22.83
CA THR A 445 -9.91 11.67 -22.38
C THR A 445 -10.55 10.41 -22.95
N ARG A 446 -9.74 9.39 -23.14
CA ARG A 446 -10.15 8.00 -23.42
C ARG A 446 -9.70 7.05 -22.30
N LEU A 447 -8.97 7.57 -21.35
CA LEU A 447 -8.49 6.80 -20.20
C LEU A 447 -9.60 6.61 -19.17
N PRO A 448 -9.58 5.52 -18.40
CA PRO A 448 -10.62 5.23 -17.40
C PRO A 448 -10.51 6.15 -16.17
N GLU A 449 -11.65 6.46 -15.58
CA GLU A 449 -11.80 7.26 -14.36
C GLU A 449 -12.49 6.42 -13.28
N PRO A 450 -11.80 5.45 -12.66
CA PRO A 450 -12.45 4.51 -11.74
C PRO A 450 -12.97 5.16 -10.45
N VAL A 451 -12.32 6.21 -9.97
CA VAL A 451 -12.67 6.89 -8.70
C VAL A 451 -12.49 8.40 -8.80
N THR A 452 -13.14 9.15 -7.90
CA THR A 452 -12.93 10.58 -7.69
C THR A 452 -12.15 10.85 -6.39
N PRO A 453 -11.52 12.03 -6.22
CA PRO A 453 -10.80 12.40 -5.00
C PRO A 453 -11.66 12.41 -3.73
N SER A 454 -12.97 12.70 -3.88
CA SER A 454 -13.94 12.74 -2.78
C SER A 454 -14.46 11.36 -2.36
N GLU A 455 -14.32 10.33 -3.21
CA GLU A 455 -14.76 8.99 -2.85
C GLU A 455 -13.98 8.45 -1.65
N ARG A 456 -14.73 7.81 -0.75
CA ARG A 456 -14.19 7.11 0.40
C ARG A 456 -14.39 5.62 0.19
N ALA A 457 -13.46 4.83 0.71
CA ALA A 457 -13.71 3.40 0.88
C ALA A 457 -15.05 3.22 1.59
N ILE A 458 -15.80 2.17 1.24
CA ILE A 458 -16.96 1.77 2.04
C ILE A 458 -16.42 1.45 3.43
N ASP A 459 -16.40 2.48 4.23
CA ASP A 459 -15.92 2.60 5.60
C ASP A 459 -14.59 1.92 5.93
N LEU A 460 -13.52 2.69 5.80
CA LEU A 460 -12.32 2.49 6.60
C LEU A 460 -12.19 3.71 7.53
N SER A 461 -12.99 3.75 8.59
CA SER A 461 -12.66 4.58 9.73
C SER A 461 -11.44 3.95 10.42
N LEU A 462 -10.27 4.23 9.87
CA LEU A 462 -8.97 3.96 10.49
C LEU A 462 -8.73 4.91 11.64
#